data_6deeedd13e7f1da3081ac875fd0b8ff6
#
_entry.id   6deeedd13e7f1da3081ac875fd0b8ff6
#
_cell.length_a   1.000
_cell.length_b   1.000
_cell.length_c   1.000
_cell.angle_alpha   90.00
_cell.angle_beta   90.00
_cell.angle_gamma   90.00
#
_symmetry.space_group_name_H-M   'P 1'
#
loop_
_entity.id
_entity.type
_entity.pdbx_description
1 polymer ?
#
loop_
_entity_poly.entity_id
_entity_poly.type
_entity_poly.pdbx_seq_one_letter_code
_entity_poly.pdbx_strand_id
1 'polypeptide(L)' 'DYGEIARLELDLAQLPMALDRRLEIVEAVRSVGYQYVTLDLEGFRSGNLNRSIQ' A
#
# COMPACT_ATOMS: atom_id res chain seq x y z
N ASP A 1 14.07 3.30 10.68
CA ASP A 1 13.73 2.02 10.90
C ASP A 1 12.70 1.45 9.98
N TYR A 2 12.98 0.33 9.47
CA TYR A 2 12.11 -0.19 8.47
C TYR A 2 10.75 -0.55 9.02
N GLY A 3 10.65 -0.84 10.26
CA GLY A 3 9.37 -1.17 10.81
C GLY A 3 8.39 -0.02 10.79
N GLU A 4 8.86 1.16 10.44
CA GLU A 4 8.02 2.33 10.48
C GLU A 4 7.29 2.61 9.17
N ILE A 5 7.60 1.89 8.13
CA ILE A 5 7.02 2.17 6.82
C ILE A 5 6.13 1.02 6.41
N ALA A 6 4.88 1.33 6.11
CA ALA A 6 3.95 0.35 5.56
C ALA A 6 3.72 0.68 4.11
N ARG A 7 3.87 -0.33 3.25
CA ARG A 7 3.60 -0.14 1.84
C ARG A 7 2.41 -0.99 1.45
N LEU A 8 1.39 -0.33 0.93
CA LEU A 8 0.15 -1.00 0.56
C LEU A 8 0.15 -1.27 -0.93
N GLU A 9 -0.32 -2.45 -1.30
CA GLU A 9 -0.45 -2.83 -2.69
C GLU A 9 -1.88 -3.26 -2.92
N LEU A 10 -2.59 -2.48 -3.73
CA LEU A 10 -3.99 -2.73 -3.99
C LEU A 10 -4.19 -2.96 -5.49
N ASP A 11 -5.30 -3.60 -5.82
CA ASP A 11 -5.66 -3.71 -7.23
C ASP A 11 -5.80 -2.32 -7.82
N LEU A 12 -5.43 -2.19 -9.08
CA LEU A 12 -5.50 -0.89 -9.72
C LEU A 12 -6.90 -0.30 -9.64
N ALA A 13 -7.92 -1.14 -9.72
CA ALA A 13 -9.28 -0.64 -9.68
C ALA A 13 -9.62 -0.04 -8.32
N GLN A 14 -8.87 -0.36 -7.29
CA GLN A 14 -9.16 0.13 -5.95
C GLN A 14 -8.35 1.37 -5.58
N LEU A 15 -7.43 1.77 -6.44
CA LEU A 15 -6.60 2.93 -6.11
C LEU A 15 -7.41 4.21 -5.93
N PRO A 16 -8.39 4.50 -6.80
CA PRO A 16 -9.14 5.73 -6.59
C PRO A 16 -9.89 5.75 -5.26
N MET A 17 -10.45 4.62 -4.87
CA MET A 17 -11.15 4.54 -3.60
C MET A 17 -10.18 4.72 -2.45
N ALA A 18 -8.99 4.14 -2.57
CA ALA A 18 -8.01 4.28 -1.51
C ALA A 18 -7.58 5.73 -1.33
N LEU A 19 -7.40 6.42 -2.44
CA LEU A 19 -7.02 7.83 -2.35
C LEU A 19 -8.14 8.66 -1.75
N ASP A 20 -9.37 8.32 -2.08
CA ASP A 20 -10.51 9.02 -1.53
C ASP A 20 -10.62 8.83 -0.03
N ARG A 21 -10.20 7.68 0.47
CA ARG A 21 -10.29 7.36 1.89
C ARG A 21 -8.92 7.33 2.54
N ARG A 22 -8.00 8.07 2.00
CA ARG A 22 -6.63 7.95 2.46
C ARG A 22 -6.47 8.25 3.93
N LEU A 23 -7.22 9.20 4.47
CA LEU A 23 -7.04 9.55 5.88
C LEU A 23 -7.49 8.41 6.79
N GLU A 24 -8.55 7.72 6.41
CA GLU A 24 -8.98 6.57 7.19
C GLU A 24 -7.94 5.47 7.16
N ILE A 25 -7.36 5.26 5.98
CA ILE A 25 -6.35 4.23 5.84
C ILE A 25 -5.11 4.58 6.63
N VAL A 26 -4.69 5.83 6.56
CA VAL A 26 -3.52 6.26 7.31
C VAL A 26 -3.75 6.04 8.81
N GLU A 27 -4.91 6.41 9.29
CA GLU A 27 -5.18 6.27 10.70
C GLU A 27 -5.19 4.81 11.12
N ALA A 28 -5.80 3.97 10.30
CA ALA A 28 -5.87 2.56 10.64
C ALA A 28 -4.48 1.92 10.65
N VAL A 29 -3.67 2.25 9.66
CA VAL A 29 -2.35 1.65 9.57
C VAL A 29 -1.44 2.17 10.67
N ARG A 30 -1.54 3.46 10.97
CA ARG A 30 -0.68 4.01 12.01
C ARG A 30 -1.06 3.49 13.38
N SER A 31 -2.31 3.13 13.57
CA SER A 31 -2.71 2.59 14.86
C SER A 31 -2.03 1.26 15.14
N VAL A 32 -1.52 0.60 14.12
CA VAL A 32 -0.78 -0.64 14.30
C VAL A 32 0.68 -0.37 14.66
N GLY A 33 1.17 0.84 14.43
CA GLY A 33 2.52 1.18 14.83
C GLY A 33 3.39 1.74 13.73
N TYR A 34 2.88 1.83 12.52
CA TYR A 34 3.69 2.38 11.43
C TYR A 34 3.64 3.89 11.45
N GLN A 35 4.75 4.50 11.09
CA GLN A 35 4.83 5.95 11.00
C GLN A 35 4.47 6.46 9.62
N TYR A 36 4.83 5.71 8.60
CA TYR A 36 4.61 6.13 7.22
C TYR A 36 3.75 5.13 6.51
N VAL A 37 2.79 5.63 5.75
CA VAL A 37 1.88 4.80 4.99
C VAL A 37 2.04 5.18 3.54
N THR A 38 2.47 4.21 2.72
CA THR A 38 2.69 4.47 1.31
C THR A 38 1.81 3.55 0.49
N LEU A 39 1.55 3.96 -0.71
CA LEU A 39 0.70 3.20 -1.63
C LEU A 39 1.47 3.02 -2.92
N ASP A 40 1.59 1.77 -3.33
CA ASP A 40 2.28 1.46 -4.57
C ASP A 40 1.35 1.82 -5.73
N LEU A 41 1.74 2.81 -6.51
CA LEU A 41 0.90 3.29 -7.59
C LEU A 41 0.78 2.29 -8.72
N GLU A 42 1.70 1.35 -8.80
CA GLU A 42 1.58 0.32 -9.81
C GLU A 42 0.56 -0.72 -9.42
N GLY A 43 0.20 -0.76 -8.16
CA GLY A 43 -0.85 -1.64 -7.72
C GLY A 43 -0.35 -3.04 -7.47
N PHE A 44 -1.26 -3.86 -6.95
CA PHE A 44 -0.94 -5.26 -6.71
C PHE A 44 -1.13 -6.03 -8.00
N ARG A 45 -0.18 -6.88 -8.31
CA ARG A 45 -0.26 -7.69 -9.51
C ARG A 45 -0.02 -9.13 -9.15
N SER A 46 -1.08 -9.88 -9.13
CA SER A 46 -0.92 -11.31 -8.94
C SER A 46 -0.27 -11.86 -10.19
N GLY A 47 0.52 -12.84 -10.05
CA GLY A 47 1.19 -13.41 -11.21
C GLY A 47 2.41 -12.65 -11.64
N ASN A 48 2.76 -11.64 -10.92
CA ASN A 48 3.95 -10.88 -11.29
C ASN A 48 5.20 -11.52 -10.76
N LEU A 49 5.10 -12.72 -10.28
CA LEU A 49 6.28 -13.37 -9.79
C LEU A 49 7.34 -13.45 -10.85
N ASN A 50 6.95 -13.48 -12.08
CA ASN A 50 7.96 -13.49 -13.11
C ASN A 50 8.73 -12.20 -13.13
N ARG A 51 8.14 -11.15 -12.64
CA ARG A 51 8.86 -9.90 -12.59
C ARG A 51 9.84 -9.88 -11.47
N SER A 52 9.55 -10.56 -10.42
CA SER A 52 10.46 -10.54 -9.31
C SER A 52 11.75 -11.21 -9.66
N ILE A 53 11.80 -11.81 -10.78
CA ILE A 53 13.01 -12.49 -11.19
C ILE A 53 14.01 -11.55 -11.81
N GLN A 54 13.56 -10.46 -12.29
CA GLN A 54 14.50 -9.60 -12.95
C GLN A 54 15.43 -8.96 -12.08
#